data_4c03ac6d7e3c67e6ad10cdf605eb1caf
#
_entry.id   4c03ac6d7e3c67e6ad10cdf605eb1caf
#
_cell.length_a   1.000
_cell.length_b   1.000
_cell.length_c   1.000
_cell.angle_alpha   90.00
_cell.angle_beta   90.00
_cell.angle_gamma   90.00
#
_symmetry.space_group_name_H-M   'P 1'
#
loop_
_entity.id
_entity.type
_entity.pdbx_description
1 polymer ?
#
loop_
_entity_poly.entity_id
_entity_poly.type
_entity_poly.pdbx_seq_one_letter_code
_entity_poly.pdbx_strand_id
1 'polypeptide(L)'
;MREFTIDRQSAGKRLDRWLAAAAPSLPAGLMQKYLRLKRVKVNGRPAARDARLNEGDLVQLYIEDEFFARPKTADPFYSKIRPKLDILYEDDHLMLVDKRPGLIPHPDASEKVNTLITHVQAYLYQKGQWDPSDRSAFAPALCNRIDRFTGGIEIVARTEEAMRVLSQKIRDREIEKRYLCIVHGRVAPPSGVLDSYLAKNTRRVTVTDAPAPGAQRALTRYATLETARGLSLMECELLTGR
;
A
#
# COMPACT_ATOMS: atom_id res chain seq x y z
N MET A 1 35.28 3.48 -4.56
CA MET A 1 34.52 4.62 -3.92
C MET A 1 33.87 5.44 -5.00
N ARG A 2 32.59 5.75 -4.82
CA ARG A 2 31.84 6.67 -5.70
C ARG A 2 31.26 7.82 -4.90
N GLU A 3 31.19 8.98 -5.54
CA GLU A 3 30.62 10.20 -4.97
C GLU A 3 29.45 10.68 -5.82
N PHE A 4 28.42 11.18 -5.17
CA PHE A 4 27.20 11.66 -5.80
C PHE A 4 26.78 12.97 -5.13
N THR A 5 26.59 14.01 -5.92
CA THR A 5 25.95 15.24 -5.45
C THR A 5 24.45 15.09 -5.58
N ILE A 6 23.74 15.37 -4.51
CA ILE A 6 22.27 15.27 -4.48
C ILE A 6 21.66 16.43 -5.27
N ASP A 7 20.87 16.06 -6.26
CA ASP A 7 20.12 17.01 -7.09
C ASP A 7 18.77 17.38 -6.44
N ARG A 8 18.10 18.34 -7.03
CA ARG A 8 16.79 18.82 -6.58
C ARG A 8 15.70 17.72 -6.55
N GLN A 9 15.77 16.74 -7.46
CA GLN A 9 14.79 15.64 -7.53
C GLN A 9 15.02 14.61 -6.43
N SER A 10 16.23 14.50 -5.92
CA SER A 10 16.65 13.59 -4.86
C SER A 10 16.58 14.22 -3.48
N ALA A 11 16.47 15.55 -3.40
CA ALA A 11 16.32 16.28 -2.15
C ALA A 11 15.04 15.83 -1.41
N GLY A 12 15.12 15.75 -0.08
CA GLY A 12 14.04 15.29 0.80
C GLY A 12 13.90 13.75 0.89
N LYS A 13 14.51 12.98 -0.01
CA LYS A 13 14.49 11.51 0.06
C LYS A 13 15.29 11.02 1.26
N ARG A 14 14.85 9.89 1.82
CA ARG A 14 15.65 9.19 2.84
C ARG A 14 16.87 8.56 2.20
N LEU A 15 17.99 8.55 2.94
CA LEU A 15 19.26 7.99 2.49
C LEU A 15 19.14 6.52 2.03
N ASP A 16 18.39 5.69 2.77
CA ASP A 16 18.21 4.27 2.40
C ASP A 16 17.46 4.10 1.07
N ARG A 17 16.46 4.93 0.78
CA ARG A 17 15.72 4.91 -0.49
C ARG A 17 16.59 5.42 -1.64
N TRP A 18 17.30 6.51 -1.42
CA TRP A 18 18.21 7.05 -2.41
C TRP A 18 19.35 6.06 -2.73
N LEU A 19 19.94 5.44 -1.69
CA LEU A 19 21.01 4.44 -1.86
C LEU A 19 20.55 3.22 -2.64
N ALA A 20 19.31 2.75 -2.42
CA ALA A 20 18.71 1.65 -3.18
C ALA A 20 18.58 1.98 -4.69
N ALA A 21 18.41 3.26 -5.04
CA ALA A 21 18.39 3.72 -6.42
C ALA A 21 19.82 3.88 -6.99
N ALA A 22 20.72 4.46 -6.23
CA ALA A 22 22.10 4.71 -6.65
C ALA A 22 22.91 3.41 -6.81
N ALA A 23 22.60 2.38 -6.02
CA ALA A 23 23.27 1.07 -6.08
C ALA A 23 22.19 -0.06 -6.23
N PRO A 24 21.60 -0.21 -7.42
CA PRO A 24 20.43 -1.06 -7.63
C PRO A 24 20.68 -2.56 -7.44
N SER A 25 21.92 -3.02 -7.59
CA SER A 25 22.28 -4.41 -7.32
C SER A 25 22.70 -4.69 -5.87
N LEU A 26 22.68 -3.68 -4.98
CA LEU A 26 23.04 -3.86 -3.57
C LEU A 26 21.89 -4.51 -2.78
N PRO A 27 22.06 -5.74 -2.25
CA PRO A 27 21.01 -6.38 -1.45
C PRO A 27 20.68 -5.58 -0.18
N ALA A 28 19.39 -5.52 0.20
CA ALA A 28 18.93 -4.73 1.34
C ALA A 28 19.65 -5.09 2.67
N GLY A 29 19.93 -6.37 2.90
CA GLY A 29 20.68 -6.80 4.09
C GLY A 29 22.14 -6.30 4.09
N LEU A 30 22.78 -6.29 2.91
CA LEU A 30 24.16 -5.79 2.75
C LEU A 30 24.19 -4.25 2.84
N MET A 31 23.17 -3.56 2.31
CA MET A 31 23.01 -2.12 2.47
C MET A 31 22.97 -1.73 3.97
N GLN A 32 22.18 -2.43 4.77
CA GLN A 32 22.12 -2.19 6.22
C GLN A 32 23.47 -2.45 6.91
N LYS A 33 24.18 -3.50 6.48
CA LYS A 33 25.55 -3.79 6.97
C LYS A 33 26.51 -2.66 6.63
N TYR A 34 26.48 -2.13 5.40
CA TYR A 34 27.37 -1.03 4.97
C TYR A 34 27.06 0.29 5.68
N LEU A 35 25.81 0.61 5.93
CA LEU A 35 25.43 1.76 6.76
C LEU A 35 26.00 1.62 8.18
N ARG A 36 25.83 0.45 8.82
CA ARG A 36 26.37 0.16 10.14
C ARG A 36 27.91 0.21 10.19
N LEU A 37 28.59 -0.26 9.12
CA LEU A 37 30.03 -0.20 8.99
C LEU A 37 30.56 1.18 8.57
N LYS A 38 29.69 2.20 8.51
CA LYS A 38 30.03 3.58 8.14
C LYS A 38 30.65 3.71 6.73
N ARG A 39 30.34 2.76 5.84
CA ARG A 39 30.76 2.79 4.42
C ARG A 39 29.90 3.72 3.56
N VAL A 40 28.90 4.36 4.12
CA VAL A 40 28.07 5.39 3.50
C VAL A 40 28.23 6.65 4.31
N LYS A 41 28.66 7.73 3.67
CA LYS A 41 28.85 9.04 4.32
C LYS A 41 28.09 10.11 3.55
N VAL A 42 27.60 11.10 4.28
CA VAL A 42 27.02 12.33 3.74
C VAL A 42 27.87 13.50 4.25
N ASN A 43 28.37 14.29 3.34
CA ASN A 43 29.29 15.41 3.65
C ASN A 43 30.47 14.97 4.54
N GLY A 44 31.09 13.83 4.20
CA GLY A 44 32.22 13.27 4.92
C GLY A 44 31.90 12.60 6.26
N ARG A 45 30.66 12.61 6.74
CA ARG A 45 30.24 12.03 8.02
C ARG A 45 29.36 10.81 7.83
N PRO A 46 29.47 9.77 8.65
CA PRO A 46 28.52 8.66 8.65
C PRO A 46 27.10 9.17 8.89
N ALA A 47 26.15 8.72 8.07
CA ALA A 47 24.76 9.12 8.18
C ALA A 47 23.85 7.98 8.62
N ALA A 48 22.77 8.31 9.33
CA ALA A 48 21.74 7.37 9.72
C ALA A 48 20.96 6.89 8.49
N ARG A 49 20.42 5.67 8.57
CA ARG A 49 19.64 5.05 7.49
C ARG A 49 18.49 5.92 6.99
N ASP A 50 17.81 6.59 7.92
CA ASP A 50 16.61 7.41 7.69
C ASP A 50 16.92 8.90 7.54
N ALA A 51 18.21 9.29 7.50
CA ALA A 51 18.61 10.66 7.25
C ALA A 51 18.01 11.17 5.94
N ARG A 52 17.51 12.40 5.95
CA ARG A 52 17.00 13.07 4.75
C ARG A 52 18.13 13.82 4.07
N LEU A 53 18.20 13.64 2.76
CA LEU A 53 19.19 14.30 1.92
C LEU A 53 18.71 15.68 1.51
N ASN A 54 19.62 16.65 1.47
CA ASN A 54 19.35 18.00 0.96
C ASN A 54 20.00 18.17 -0.42
N GLU A 55 19.47 19.09 -1.21
CA GLU A 55 20.11 19.49 -2.47
C GLU A 55 21.55 19.97 -2.18
N GLY A 56 22.51 19.50 -2.97
CA GLY A 56 23.92 19.80 -2.80
C GLY A 56 24.68 18.91 -1.82
N ASP A 57 24.01 18.03 -1.07
CA ASP A 57 24.71 17.06 -0.21
C ASP A 57 25.62 16.15 -1.05
N LEU A 58 26.85 15.91 -0.56
CA LEU A 58 27.81 14.97 -1.17
C LEU A 58 27.68 13.60 -0.48
N VAL A 59 27.15 12.62 -1.19
CA VAL A 59 27.05 11.24 -0.70
C VAL A 59 28.25 10.43 -1.22
N GLN A 60 29.01 9.86 -0.31
CA GLN A 60 30.21 9.06 -0.58
C GLN A 60 29.94 7.58 -0.25
N LEU A 61 30.10 6.71 -1.23
CA LEU A 61 29.80 5.29 -1.15
C LEU A 61 31.11 4.46 -1.27
N TYR A 62 31.49 3.83 -0.16
CA TYR A 62 32.66 2.93 -0.09
C TYR A 62 32.17 1.48 -0.26
N ILE A 63 31.61 1.20 -1.43
CA ILE A 63 31.06 -0.10 -1.81
C ILE A 63 31.63 -0.53 -3.16
N GLU A 64 31.53 -1.82 -3.48
CA GLU A 64 32.06 -2.43 -4.68
C GLU A 64 31.30 -1.95 -5.92
N ASP A 65 32.01 -1.80 -7.04
CA ASP A 65 31.47 -1.23 -8.28
C ASP A 65 30.38 -2.09 -8.92
N GLU A 66 30.37 -3.39 -8.67
CA GLU A 66 29.35 -4.32 -9.17
C GLU A 66 27.93 -3.95 -8.71
N PHE A 67 27.79 -3.34 -7.53
CA PHE A 67 26.48 -2.95 -6.98
C PHE A 67 25.85 -1.73 -7.68
N PHE A 68 26.61 -0.99 -8.47
CA PHE A 68 26.12 0.13 -9.27
C PHE A 68 25.60 -0.29 -10.65
N ALA A 69 25.94 -1.52 -11.08
CA ALA A 69 25.40 -2.04 -12.32
C ALA A 69 23.90 -2.31 -12.18
N ARG A 70 23.11 -1.88 -13.16
CA ARG A 70 21.71 -2.30 -13.22
C ARG A 70 21.67 -3.81 -13.50
N PRO A 71 20.85 -4.57 -12.77
CA PRO A 71 20.62 -5.98 -13.10
C PRO A 71 20.15 -6.08 -14.55
N LYS A 72 20.86 -6.86 -15.36
CA LYS A 72 20.56 -7.01 -16.82
C LYS A 72 19.31 -7.81 -17.14
N THR A 73 18.60 -8.33 -16.14
CA THR A 73 17.42 -9.16 -16.37
C THR A 73 16.18 -8.41 -15.92
N ALA A 74 15.33 -8.07 -16.88
CA ALA A 74 13.92 -7.82 -16.58
C ALA A 74 13.41 -8.96 -15.70
N ASP A 75 12.81 -8.66 -14.56
CA ASP A 75 12.26 -9.69 -13.68
C ASP A 75 11.16 -10.46 -14.44
N PRO A 76 11.38 -11.73 -14.80
CA PRO A 76 10.42 -12.50 -15.56
C PRO A 76 9.14 -12.78 -14.77
N PHE A 77 9.10 -12.44 -13.46
CA PHE A 77 7.95 -12.69 -12.59
C PHE A 77 6.70 -11.96 -13.08
N TYR A 78 6.77 -10.64 -13.23
CA TYR A 78 5.62 -9.85 -13.67
C TYR A 78 5.24 -10.07 -15.13
N SER A 79 6.19 -10.45 -15.98
CA SER A 79 5.89 -10.79 -17.38
C SER A 79 5.09 -12.08 -17.53
N LYS A 80 5.21 -13.02 -16.59
CA LYS A 80 4.50 -14.31 -16.60
C LYS A 80 3.09 -14.23 -16.00
N ILE A 81 2.78 -13.18 -15.25
CA ILE A 81 1.46 -13.00 -14.66
C ILE A 81 0.52 -12.45 -15.71
N ARG A 82 -0.61 -13.11 -15.93
CA ARG A 82 -1.70 -12.58 -16.73
C ARG A 82 -2.58 -11.69 -15.85
N PRO A 83 -2.56 -10.35 -15.99
CA PRO A 83 -3.35 -9.46 -15.16
C PRO A 83 -4.85 -9.73 -15.32
N LYS A 84 -5.57 -9.75 -14.20
CA LYS A 84 -7.03 -9.89 -14.15
C LYS A 84 -7.56 -8.74 -13.32
N LEU A 85 -7.88 -7.62 -13.96
CA LEU A 85 -8.31 -6.37 -13.32
C LEU A 85 -9.56 -5.85 -14.01
N ASP A 86 -10.52 -5.41 -13.23
CA ASP A 86 -11.64 -4.59 -13.67
C ASP A 86 -11.33 -3.14 -13.30
N ILE A 87 -10.73 -2.40 -14.25
CA ILE A 87 -10.27 -1.02 -14.03
C ILE A 87 -11.45 -0.10 -14.33
N LEU A 88 -11.89 0.67 -13.33
CA LEU A 88 -12.97 1.66 -13.45
C LEU A 88 -12.45 3.02 -13.87
N TYR A 89 -11.23 3.35 -13.47
CA TYR A 89 -10.55 4.60 -13.79
C TYR A 89 -9.04 4.40 -13.74
N GLU A 90 -8.32 5.09 -14.61
CA GLU A 90 -6.85 5.11 -14.63
C GLU A 90 -6.36 6.45 -15.16
N ASP A 91 -5.40 7.06 -14.45
CA ASP A 91 -4.60 8.19 -14.92
C ASP A 91 -3.12 7.99 -14.52
N ASP A 92 -2.29 9.02 -14.69
CA ASP A 92 -0.86 8.94 -14.37
C ASP A 92 -0.58 8.84 -12.87
N HIS A 93 -1.54 9.15 -12.01
CA HIS A 93 -1.36 9.26 -10.57
C HIS A 93 -2.05 8.15 -9.77
N LEU A 94 -3.20 7.68 -10.24
CA LEU A 94 -4.00 6.67 -9.54
C LEU A 94 -4.78 5.75 -10.48
N MET A 95 -5.25 4.63 -9.90
CA MET A 95 -6.22 3.75 -10.54
C MET A 95 -7.35 3.43 -9.53
N LEU A 96 -8.57 3.26 -10.04
CA LEU A 96 -9.68 2.67 -9.30
C LEU A 96 -9.96 1.28 -9.89
N VAL A 97 -9.89 0.27 -9.05
CA VAL A 97 -10.05 -1.12 -9.48
C VAL A 97 -11.20 -1.76 -8.73
N ASP A 98 -12.14 -2.35 -9.44
CA ASP A 98 -13.20 -3.17 -8.84
C ASP A 98 -12.64 -4.55 -8.47
N LYS A 99 -12.33 -4.73 -7.18
CA LYS A 99 -11.81 -5.99 -6.68
C LYS A 99 -12.93 -7.04 -6.58
N ARG A 100 -12.74 -8.16 -7.23
CA ARG A 100 -13.69 -9.28 -7.12
C ARG A 100 -13.64 -9.94 -5.74
N PRO A 101 -14.78 -10.42 -5.22
CA PRO A 101 -14.80 -11.28 -4.05
C PRO A 101 -13.91 -12.51 -4.24
N GLY A 102 -13.21 -12.93 -3.18
CA GLY A 102 -12.26 -14.06 -3.20
C GLY A 102 -10.82 -13.67 -3.45
N LEU A 103 -10.55 -12.53 -4.10
CA LEU A 103 -9.20 -12.00 -4.33
C LEU A 103 -8.71 -11.24 -3.08
N ILE A 104 -7.51 -11.58 -2.59
CA ILE A 104 -6.88 -10.83 -1.50
C ILE A 104 -6.16 -9.57 -2.03
N PRO A 105 -6.18 -8.45 -1.29
CA PRO A 105 -5.50 -7.22 -1.69
C PRO A 105 -3.98 -7.36 -1.78
N HIS A 106 -3.38 -7.92 -0.74
CA HIS A 106 -1.93 -8.09 -0.60
C HIS A 106 -1.55 -9.55 -0.34
N PRO A 107 -0.31 -9.95 -0.69
CA PRO A 107 0.22 -11.25 -0.32
C PRO A 107 0.13 -11.53 1.19
N ASP A 108 -0.26 -12.75 1.54
CA ASP A 108 -0.26 -13.26 2.90
C ASP A 108 0.43 -14.64 3.00
N ALA A 109 0.26 -15.34 4.11
CA ALA A 109 0.84 -16.66 4.29
C ALA A 109 0.24 -17.71 3.34
N SER A 110 -1.01 -17.53 2.91
CA SER A 110 -1.77 -18.49 2.09
C SER A 110 -1.64 -18.25 0.59
N GLU A 111 -1.42 -16.99 0.17
CA GLU A 111 -1.36 -16.60 -1.25
C GLU A 111 -0.29 -15.53 -1.46
N LYS A 112 0.67 -15.81 -2.35
CA LYS A 112 1.82 -14.93 -2.61
C LYS A 112 1.73 -14.19 -3.94
N VAL A 113 1.03 -14.75 -4.91
CA VAL A 113 1.06 -14.31 -6.30
C VAL A 113 -0.27 -13.78 -6.78
N ASN A 114 -1.36 -14.53 -6.53
CA ASN A 114 -2.70 -14.15 -7.00
C ASN A 114 -3.34 -13.13 -6.05
N THR A 115 -2.81 -11.91 -6.05
CA THR A 115 -3.29 -10.81 -5.22
C THR A 115 -3.57 -9.57 -6.06
N LEU A 116 -4.45 -8.68 -5.59
CA LEU A 116 -4.81 -7.49 -6.36
C LEU A 116 -3.57 -6.66 -6.70
N ILE A 117 -2.71 -6.40 -5.69
CA ILE A 117 -1.51 -5.58 -5.93
C ILE A 117 -0.55 -6.24 -6.94
N THR A 118 -0.42 -7.56 -6.92
CA THR A 118 0.43 -8.28 -7.88
C THR A 118 -0.11 -8.16 -9.31
N HIS A 119 -1.44 -8.25 -9.48
CA HIS A 119 -2.07 -8.04 -10.79
C HIS A 119 -1.90 -6.60 -11.27
N VAL A 120 -2.03 -5.59 -10.39
CA VAL A 120 -1.79 -4.18 -10.73
C VAL A 120 -0.35 -3.95 -11.16
N GLN A 121 0.61 -4.45 -10.41
CA GLN A 121 2.02 -4.34 -10.71
C GLN A 121 2.38 -5.03 -12.02
N ALA A 122 1.85 -6.23 -12.27
CA ALA A 122 2.05 -6.93 -13.54
C ALA A 122 1.45 -6.17 -14.74
N TYR A 123 0.27 -5.58 -14.57
CA TYR A 123 -0.38 -4.76 -15.59
C TYR A 123 0.47 -3.55 -15.97
N LEU A 124 0.92 -2.77 -14.98
CA LEU A 124 1.73 -1.57 -15.21
C LEU A 124 3.12 -1.91 -15.75
N TYR A 125 3.73 -3.01 -15.31
CA TYR A 125 4.98 -3.53 -15.85
C TYR A 125 4.85 -3.89 -17.34
N GLN A 126 3.82 -4.64 -17.71
CA GLN A 126 3.59 -5.06 -19.10
C GLN A 126 3.24 -3.89 -20.02
N LYS A 127 2.65 -2.81 -19.49
CA LYS A 127 2.46 -1.53 -20.19
C LYS A 127 3.73 -0.67 -20.28
N GLY A 128 4.84 -1.07 -19.66
CA GLY A 128 6.05 -0.26 -19.57
C GLY A 128 5.92 1.00 -18.70
N GLN A 129 4.91 1.06 -17.82
CA GLN A 129 4.61 2.21 -16.97
C GLN A 129 5.20 2.08 -15.56
N TRP A 130 5.75 0.94 -15.23
CA TRP A 130 6.50 0.67 -14.01
C TRP A 130 7.49 -0.46 -14.22
N ASP A 131 8.68 -0.33 -13.65
CA ASP A 131 9.73 -1.34 -13.69
C ASP A 131 10.22 -1.66 -12.26
N PRO A 132 10.09 -2.91 -11.78
CA PRO A 132 10.56 -3.31 -10.45
C PRO A 132 12.08 -3.24 -10.30
N SER A 133 12.84 -3.21 -11.40
CA SER A 133 14.30 -3.02 -11.39
C SER A 133 14.69 -1.56 -11.12
N ASP A 134 13.82 -0.62 -11.43
CA ASP A 134 13.99 0.80 -11.05
C ASP A 134 13.59 1.03 -9.61
N ARG A 135 14.54 0.88 -8.70
CA ARG A 135 14.34 1.10 -7.26
C ARG A 135 14.12 2.57 -6.87
N SER A 136 14.31 3.51 -7.80
CA SER A 136 13.96 4.91 -7.61
C SER A 136 12.49 5.18 -7.89
N ALA A 137 11.87 4.38 -8.75
CA ALA A 137 10.46 4.50 -9.06
C ALA A 137 9.58 4.10 -7.86
N PHE A 138 8.48 4.82 -7.69
CA PHE A 138 7.46 4.44 -6.72
C PHE A 138 6.82 3.13 -7.15
N ALA A 139 6.81 2.13 -6.27
CA ALA A 139 6.07 0.90 -6.53
C ALA A 139 4.57 1.15 -6.35
N PRO A 140 3.72 0.84 -7.36
CA PRO A 140 2.27 0.98 -7.23
C PRO A 140 1.74 0.30 -5.97
N ALA A 141 0.88 0.99 -5.22
CA ALA A 141 0.44 0.54 -3.90
C ALA A 141 -1.05 0.85 -3.64
N LEU A 142 -1.71 -0.01 -2.87
CA LEU A 142 -3.10 0.20 -2.47
C LEU A 142 -3.20 1.26 -1.36
N CYS A 143 -4.10 2.22 -1.52
CA CYS A 143 -4.37 3.27 -0.53
C CYS A 143 -5.35 2.81 0.56
N ASN A 144 -6.29 1.92 0.20
CA ASN A 144 -7.24 1.27 1.11
C ASN A 144 -7.20 -0.25 0.89
N ARG A 145 -7.88 -0.99 1.75
CA ARG A 145 -8.06 -2.44 1.61
C ARG A 145 -9.47 -2.81 2.00
N ILE A 146 -10.06 -3.71 1.24
CA ILE A 146 -11.27 -4.42 1.60
C ILE A 146 -10.95 -5.91 1.79
N ASP A 147 -11.77 -6.61 2.52
CA ASP A 147 -11.50 -8.01 2.87
C ASP A 147 -11.55 -8.95 1.66
N ARG A 148 -11.02 -10.16 1.83
CA ARG A 148 -10.96 -11.17 0.77
C ARG A 148 -12.29 -11.37 0.06
N PHE A 149 -13.37 -11.54 0.83
CA PHE A 149 -14.70 -11.84 0.29
C PHE A 149 -15.57 -10.60 0.04
N THR A 150 -15.06 -9.41 0.32
CA THR A 150 -15.69 -8.15 -0.05
C THR A 150 -15.30 -7.79 -1.47
N GLY A 151 -16.29 -7.52 -2.31
CA GLY A 151 -16.10 -6.90 -3.63
C GLY A 151 -16.17 -5.39 -3.55
N GLY A 152 -15.64 -4.70 -4.58
CA GLY A 152 -15.76 -3.25 -4.71
C GLY A 152 -14.45 -2.52 -4.90
N ILE A 153 -14.50 -1.20 -4.79
CA ILE A 153 -13.44 -0.29 -5.26
C ILE A 153 -12.26 -0.26 -4.30
N GLU A 154 -11.08 -0.57 -4.83
CA GLU A 154 -9.80 -0.28 -4.20
C GLU A 154 -9.05 0.81 -4.99
N ILE A 155 -8.47 1.75 -4.25
CA ILE A 155 -7.72 2.88 -4.80
C ILE A 155 -6.24 2.49 -4.81
N VAL A 156 -5.63 2.58 -5.98
CA VAL A 156 -4.21 2.32 -6.19
C VAL A 156 -3.51 3.63 -6.46
N ALA A 157 -2.48 3.95 -5.69
CA ALA A 157 -1.56 5.05 -6.01
C ALA A 157 -0.49 4.55 -6.98
N ARG A 158 -0.21 5.33 -8.01
CA ARG A 158 0.86 5.10 -9.00
C ARG A 158 2.09 5.97 -8.73
N THR A 159 1.94 7.02 -7.91
CA THR A 159 3.00 7.93 -7.51
C THR A 159 3.07 8.09 -6.00
N GLU A 160 4.24 8.46 -5.48
CA GLU A 160 4.44 8.71 -4.05
C GLU A 160 3.58 9.89 -3.57
N GLU A 161 3.40 10.92 -4.40
CA GLU A 161 2.55 12.06 -4.10
C GLU A 161 1.07 11.66 -3.98
N ALA A 162 0.55 10.90 -4.95
CA ALA A 162 -0.82 10.38 -4.88
C ALA A 162 -1.03 9.52 -3.63
N MET A 163 -0.07 8.64 -3.29
CA MET A 163 -0.14 7.83 -2.07
C MET A 163 -0.21 8.69 -0.81
N ARG A 164 0.59 9.75 -0.74
CA ARG A 164 0.59 10.68 0.40
C ARG A 164 -0.75 11.41 0.52
N VAL A 165 -1.24 11.99 -0.59
CA VAL A 165 -2.49 12.76 -0.62
C VAL A 165 -3.69 11.86 -0.30
N LEU A 166 -3.83 10.73 -0.98
CA LEU A 166 -4.96 9.80 -0.79
C LEU A 166 -4.97 9.19 0.61
N SER A 167 -3.79 8.82 1.14
CA SER A 167 -3.68 8.32 2.51
C SER A 167 -4.08 9.37 3.55
N GLN A 168 -3.79 10.66 3.29
CA GLN A 168 -4.21 11.75 4.15
C GLN A 168 -5.73 11.92 4.10
N LYS A 169 -6.32 11.98 2.90
CA LYS A 169 -7.78 12.10 2.71
C LYS A 169 -8.56 10.95 3.35
N ILE A 170 -8.03 9.72 3.28
CA ILE A 170 -8.62 8.55 3.95
C ILE A 170 -8.56 8.72 5.48
N ARG A 171 -7.44 9.19 6.03
CA ARG A 171 -7.31 9.45 7.49
C ARG A 171 -8.24 10.55 7.96
N ASP A 172 -8.35 11.62 7.18
CA ASP A 172 -9.18 12.78 7.51
C ASP A 172 -10.66 12.55 7.23
N ARG A 173 -11.00 11.34 6.74
CA ARG A 173 -12.37 10.93 6.40
C ARG A 173 -13.03 11.77 5.30
N GLU A 174 -12.22 12.32 4.41
CA GLU A 174 -12.72 13.03 3.23
C GLU A 174 -13.19 12.07 2.12
N ILE A 175 -12.84 10.77 2.23
CA ILE A 175 -13.33 9.72 1.35
C ILE A 175 -14.35 8.88 2.10
N GLU A 176 -15.62 8.97 1.67
CA GLU A 176 -16.72 8.18 2.20
C GLU A 176 -16.54 6.70 1.77
N LYS A 177 -16.80 5.80 2.73
CA LYS A 177 -16.74 4.34 2.48
C LYS A 177 -18.11 3.75 2.68
N ARG A 178 -18.79 3.51 1.57
CA ARG A 178 -20.14 2.93 1.54
C ARG A 178 -20.08 1.50 1.00
N TYR A 179 -20.86 0.65 1.61
CA TYR A 179 -20.97 -0.77 1.29
C TYR A 179 -22.43 -1.17 1.16
N LEU A 180 -22.68 -2.12 0.28
CA LEU A 180 -23.95 -2.83 0.24
C LEU A 180 -23.77 -4.23 0.83
N CYS A 181 -24.70 -4.65 1.66
CA CYS A 181 -24.75 -6.02 2.15
C CYS A 181 -26.20 -6.53 2.22
N ILE A 182 -26.34 -7.85 2.17
CA ILE A 182 -27.60 -8.54 2.37
C ILE A 182 -27.55 -9.26 3.71
N VAL A 183 -28.55 -9.05 4.54
CA VAL A 183 -28.68 -9.70 5.83
C VAL A 183 -29.98 -10.51 5.91
N HIS A 184 -30.01 -11.52 6.74
CA HIS A 184 -31.20 -12.31 7.00
C HIS A 184 -32.18 -11.53 7.89
N GLY A 185 -33.47 -11.64 7.60
CA GLY A 185 -34.53 -11.06 8.38
C GLY A 185 -34.81 -9.59 8.03
N ARG A 186 -35.74 -9.01 8.81
CA ARG A 186 -36.07 -7.59 8.77
C ARG A 186 -35.28 -6.87 9.86
N VAL A 187 -34.53 -5.86 9.49
CA VAL A 187 -33.79 -5.04 10.45
C VAL A 187 -34.69 -3.99 11.07
N ALA A 188 -34.70 -3.92 12.40
CA ALA A 188 -35.47 -2.94 13.18
C ALA A 188 -34.57 -2.33 14.26
N PRO A 189 -34.46 -1.00 14.33
CA PRO A 189 -34.99 0.01 13.42
C PRO A 189 -34.39 -0.08 12.01
N PRO A 190 -35.04 0.45 10.95
CA PRO A 190 -34.56 0.33 9.57
C PRO A 190 -33.29 1.15 9.27
N SER A 191 -32.92 2.05 10.16
CA SER A 191 -31.69 2.83 10.08
C SER A 191 -31.13 3.15 11.46
N GLY A 192 -29.83 3.37 11.56
CA GLY A 192 -29.18 3.68 12.82
C GLY A 192 -27.65 3.72 12.73
N VAL A 193 -27.02 3.76 13.89
CA VAL A 193 -25.57 3.67 14.03
C VAL A 193 -25.25 2.51 14.97
N LEU A 194 -24.49 1.56 14.48
CA LEU A 194 -23.87 0.53 15.30
C LEU A 194 -22.61 1.13 15.95
N ASP A 195 -22.55 1.09 17.27
CA ASP A 195 -21.41 1.54 18.07
C ASP A 195 -20.91 0.35 18.88
N SER A 196 -19.76 -0.17 18.52
CA SER A 196 -19.19 -1.35 19.15
C SER A 196 -17.67 -1.25 19.21
N TYR A 197 -17.05 -2.22 19.87
CA TYR A 197 -15.60 -2.32 19.99
C TYR A 197 -15.12 -3.63 19.37
N LEU A 198 -14.05 -3.53 18.56
CA LEU A 198 -13.41 -4.67 17.93
C LEU A 198 -12.13 -5.02 18.70
N ALA A 199 -12.14 -6.13 19.41
CA ALA A 199 -10.97 -6.69 20.06
C ALA A 199 -10.33 -7.75 19.17
N LYS A 200 -9.05 -7.59 18.85
CA LYS A 200 -8.28 -8.52 18.04
C LYS A 200 -7.40 -9.37 18.95
N ASN A 201 -7.63 -10.68 18.99
CA ASN A 201 -6.64 -11.63 19.47
C ASN A 201 -5.89 -12.26 18.28
N THR A 202 -4.93 -13.16 18.55
CA THR A 202 -4.07 -13.77 17.52
C THR A 202 -4.82 -14.54 16.42
N ARG A 203 -6.10 -14.91 16.63
CA ARG A 203 -6.87 -15.76 15.71
C ARG A 203 -8.22 -15.19 15.28
N ARG A 204 -8.82 -14.31 16.07
CA ARG A 204 -10.18 -13.80 15.81
C ARG A 204 -10.32 -12.33 16.18
N VAL A 205 -11.23 -11.67 15.48
CA VAL A 205 -11.79 -10.38 15.90
C VAL A 205 -13.11 -10.66 16.59
N THR A 206 -13.26 -10.18 17.80
CA THR A 206 -14.52 -10.26 18.58
C THR A 206 -15.12 -8.87 18.68
N VAL A 207 -16.45 -8.81 18.56
CA VAL A 207 -17.24 -7.60 18.77
C VAL A 207 -17.62 -7.58 20.25
N THR A 208 -17.45 -6.43 20.90
CA THR A 208 -17.87 -6.19 22.28
C THR A 208 -18.61 -4.88 22.39
N ASP A 209 -19.60 -4.81 23.30
CA ASP A 209 -20.39 -3.60 23.52
C ASP A 209 -19.72 -2.60 24.47
N ALA A 210 -18.58 -2.98 25.06
CA ALA A 210 -17.84 -2.16 26.01
C ALA A 210 -16.36 -2.06 25.63
N PRO A 211 -15.69 -0.95 26.02
CA PRO A 211 -14.24 -0.82 25.88
C PRO A 211 -13.50 -1.96 26.63
N ALA A 212 -12.53 -2.57 25.96
CA ALA A 212 -11.63 -3.55 26.55
C ALA A 212 -10.19 -3.21 26.19
N PRO A 213 -9.18 -3.65 26.96
CA PRO A 213 -7.78 -3.41 26.63
C PRO A 213 -7.45 -3.87 25.21
N GLY A 214 -6.93 -2.95 24.36
CA GLY A 214 -6.60 -3.21 22.96
C GLY A 214 -7.80 -3.24 22.00
N ALA A 215 -9.04 -3.09 22.49
CA ALA A 215 -10.22 -2.98 21.66
C ALA A 215 -10.31 -1.57 21.03
N GLN A 216 -10.80 -1.52 19.81
CA GLN A 216 -10.90 -0.30 19.03
C GLN A 216 -12.36 -0.04 18.66
N ARG A 217 -12.84 1.17 18.93
CA ARG A 217 -14.20 1.56 18.62
C ARG A 217 -14.48 1.48 17.13
N ALA A 218 -15.60 0.89 16.76
CA ALA A 218 -16.11 0.75 15.40
C ALA A 218 -17.50 1.36 15.31
N LEU A 219 -17.64 2.36 14.45
CA LEU A 219 -18.90 3.03 14.16
C LEU A 219 -19.31 2.76 12.73
N THR A 220 -20.51 2.21 12.54
CA THR A 220 -21.09 1.95 11.24
C THR A 220 -22.50 2.52 11.20
N ARG A 221 -22.75 3.49 10.31
CA ARG A 221 -24.11 3.94 9.98
C ARG A 221 -24.70 2.94 9.00
N TYR A 222 -25.97 2.60 9.19
CA TYR A 222 -26.68 1.72 8.27
C TYR A 222 -28.06 2.25 7.93
N ALA A 223 -28.56 1.88 6.77
CA ALA A 223 -29.93 2.08 6.33
C ALA A 223 -30.40 0.85 5.53
N THR A 224 -31.62 0.42 5.80
CA THR A 224 -32.31 -0.59 5.00
C THR A 224 -32.84 0.05 3.73
N LEU A 225 -32.39 -0.43 2.58
CA LEU A 225 -32.86 0.03 1.26
C LEU A 225 -34.08 -0.75 0.81
N GLU A 226 -34.11 -2.06 1.04
CA GLU A 226 -35.19 -2.93 0.63
C GLU A 226 -35.30 -4.14 1.57
N THR A 227 -36.52 -4.65 1.77
CA THR A 227 -36.76 -5.91 2.49
C THR A 227 -37.70 -6.78 1.66
N ALA A 228 -37.22 -7.96 1.28
CA ALA A 228 -37.99 -8.92 0.50
C ALA A 228 -37.58 -10.36 0.85
N ARG A 229 -38.53 -11.27 0.83
CA ARG A 229 -38.32 -12.73 0.97
C ARG A 229 -37.49 -13.13 2.21
N GLY A 230 -37.65 -12.45 3.33
CA GLY A 230 -36.92 -12.72 4.57
C GLY A 230 -35.46 -12.24 4.57
N LEU A 231 -35.10 -11.34 3.63
CA LEU A 231 -33.80 -10.70 3.50
C LEU A 231 -33.97 -9.18 3.51
N SER A 232 -32.94 -8.47 3.97
CA SER A 232 -32.84 -7.01 3.85
C SER A 232 -31.58 -6.61 3.12
N LEU A 233 -31.71 -5.75 2.11
CA LEU A 233 -30.60 -5.05 1.47
C LEU A 233 -30.30 -3.81 2.31
N MET A 234 -29.03 -3.68 2.70
CA MET A 234 -28.55 -2.61 3.56
C MET A 234 -27.49 -1.79 2.86
N GLU A 235 -27.52 -0.46 3.04
CA GLU A 235 -26.34 0.39 2.84
C GLU A 235 -25.64 0.59 4.19
N CYS A 236 -24.32 0.45 4.21
CA CYS A 236 -23.49 0.65 5.39
C CYS A 236 -22.38 1.66 5.08
N GLU A 237 -22.24 2.66 5.94
CA GLU A 237 -21.17 3.65 5.89
C GLU A 237 -20.23 3.45 7.08
N LEU A 238 -18.94 3.24 6.81
CA LEU A 238 -17.94 3.09 7.85
C LEU A 238 -17.47 4.47 8.34
N LEU A 239 -17.98 4.90 9.50
CA LEU A 239 -17.60 6.15 10.17
C LEU A 239 -16.21 6.06 10.83
N THR A 240 -15.77 4.87 11.17
CA THR A 240 -14.39 4.57 11.54
C THR A 240 -13.74 3.73 10.45
N GLY A 241 -12.44 3.67 10.38
CA GLY A 241 -11.74 2.90 9.34
C GLY A 241 -11.69 1.38 9.58
N ARG A 242 -12.73 0.82 10.18
CA ARG A 242 -12.73 -0.57 10.70
C ARG A 242 -13.99 -1.30 10.35
#